data_ecbd014f8c2acecff05f3db75821947f
#
_entry.id   ecbd014f8c2acecff05f3db75821947f
#
_cell.length_a   1.000
_cell.length_b   1.000
_cell.length_c   1.000
_cell.angle_alpha   90.00
_cell.angle_beta   90.00
_cell.angle_gamma   90.00
#
_symmetry.space_group_name_H-M   'P 1'
#
loop_
_entity.id
_entity.type
_entity.pdbx_description
1 polymer ?
#
loop_
_entity_poly.entity_id
_entity_poly.type
_entity_poly.pdbx_seq_one_letter_code
_entity_poly.pdbx_strand_id
1 'polypeptide(L)'
;MRWLVLLLALAPLPATAAVLAAARTLPAGTVITAADLRAIDGDRPGLSDPSEAIGLQTRITIHEGRPLQASLLQAPRLIARNQIHPLVFQRGALRIVTEARTLSDGAAGDVIRVMNLESRATISAVVQPDGSLLAMK
;
A
#
# COMPACT_ATOMS: atom_id res chain seq x y z
N MET A 1 32.33 40.78 -45.10
CA MET A 1 31.73 40.61 -43.76
C MET A 1 31.00 39.27 -43.76
N ARG A 2 31.61 38.23 -43.19
CA ARG A 2 31.10 36.86 -43.14
C ARG A 2 30.61 36.63 -41.73
N TRP A 3 29.31 36.67 -41.51
CA TRP A 3 28.68 36.33 -40.22
C TRP A 3 28.56 34.82 -40.10
N LEU A 4 29.43 34.24 -39.33
CA LEU A 4 29.41 32.84 -38.95
C LEU A 4 28.39 32.67 -37.81
N VAL A 5 27.19 32.24 -38.13
CA VAL A 5 26.17 31.88 -37.13
C VAL A 5 26.55 30.50 -36.57
N LEU A 6 27.10 30.52 -35.38
CA LEU A 6 27.41 29.30 -34.63
C LEU A 6 26.09 28.73 -34.03
N LEU A 7 25.49 27.80 -34.74
CA LEU A 7 24.29 27.07 -34.25
C LEU A 7 24.76 26.06 -33.21
N LEU A 8 24.68 26.47 -31.93
CA LEU A 8 24.96 25.57 -30.80
C LEU A 8 23.82 24.53 -30.73
N ALA A 9 24.06 23.32 -31.26
CA ALA A 9 23.15 22.21 -31.18
C ALA A 9 23.05 21.77 -29.71
N LEU A 10 21.95 22.16 -29.08
CA LEU A 10 21.55 21.67 -27.73
C LEU A 10 21.09 20.22 -27.89
N ALA A 11 22.05 19.28 -27.77
CA ALA A 11 21.75 17.86 -27.76
C ALA A 11 20.92 17.54 -26.49
N PRO A 12 19.75 16.88 -26.61
CA PRO A 12 19.03 16.43 -25.43
C PRO A 12 19.87 15.36 -24.71
N LEU A 13 20.26 15.64 -23.47
CA LEU A 13 20.87 14.64 -22.59
C LEU A 13 19.83 13.53 -22.35
N PRO A 14 20.17 12.26 -22.55
CA PRO A 14 19.29 11.18 -22.20
C PRO A 14 19.02 11.25 -20.68
N ALA A 15 17.80 11.56 -20.30
CA ALA A 15 17.35 11.40 -18.92
C ALA A 15 17.28 9.90 -18.63
N THR A 16 18.28 9.35 -17.98
CA THR A 16 18.19 7.98 -17.43
C THR A 16 17.12 8.00 -16.36
N ALA A 17 16.03 7.28 -16.59
CA ALA A 17 14.98 7.13 -15.60
C ALA A 17 15.56 6.37 -14.40
N ALA A 18 15.64 7.05 -13.24
CA ALA A 18 16.02 6.40 -12.00
C ALA A 18 14.89 5.47 -11.54
N VAL A 19 15.24 4.24 -11.20
CA VAL A 19 14.30 3.23 -10.68
C VAL A 19 14.52 3.10 -9.18
N LEU A 20 13.44 2.96 -8.42
CA LEU A 20 13.50 2.74 -6.99
C LEU A 20 13.87 1.29 -6.67
N ALA A 21 14.81 1.11 -5.78
CA ALA A 21 15.21 -0.17 -5.22
C ALA A 21 15.18 -0.16 -3.70
N ALA A 22 15.09 -1.32 -3.11
CA ALA A 22 15.18 -1.47 -1.66
C ALA A 22 16.57 -1.06 -1.16
N ALA A 23 16.62 -0.12 -0.20
CA ALA A 23 17.87 0.32 0.44
C ALA A 23 18.41 -0.71 1.42
N ARG A 24 17.56 -1.61 1.90
CA ARG A 24 17.87 -2.75 2.77
C ARG A 24 16.94 -3.92 2.46
N THR A 25 17.21 -5.09 3.00
CA THR A 25 16.29 -6.22 2.88
C THR A 25 15.00 -5.94 3.67
N LEU A 26 13.86 -6.00 2.98
CA LEU A 26 12.52 -5.77 3.51
C LEU A 26 11.77 -7.10 3.62
N PRO A 27 11.53 -7.63 4.82
CA PRO A 27 10.70 -8.82 5.00
C PRO A 27 9.28 -8.62 4.48
N ALA A 28 8.61 -9.70 4.11
CA ALA A 28 7.20 -9.68 3.76
C ALA A 28 6.37 -9.07 4.91
N GLY A 29 5.41 -8.20 4.59
CA GLY A 29 4.60 -7.49 5.58
C GLY A 29 5.19 -6.19 6.10
N THR A 30 6.34 -5.75 5.60
CA THR A 30 6.95 -4.47 5.99
C THR A 30 6.26 -3.31 5.28
N VAL A 31 5.85 -2.28 6.03
CA VAL A 31 5.36 -1.02 5.46
C VAL A 31 6.55 -0.19 5.01
N ILE A 32 6.54 0.25 3.76
CA ILE A 32 7.64 0.97 3.14
C ILE A 32 7.66 2.42 3.60
N THR A 33 8.83 2.89 4.00
CA THR A 33 9.13 4.27 4.34
C THR A 33 10.13 4.88 3.37
N ALA A 34 10.29 6.19 3.39
CA ALA A 34 11.29 6.88 2.55
C ALA A 34 12.73 6.38 2.79
N ALA A 35 13.05 5.95 4.02
CA ALA A 35 14.37 5.42 4.37
C ALA A 35 14.65 4.03 3.77
N ASP A 36 13.62 3.31 3.35
CA ASP A 36 13.73 1.99 2.75
C ASP A 36 13.97 2.03 1.23
N LEU A 37 13.95 3.23 0.65
CA LEU A 37 14.03 3.47 -0.78
C LEU A 37 15.39 4.05 -1.17
N ARG A 38 15.93 3.55 -2.28
CA ARG A 38 17.14 4.06 -2.93
C ARG A 38 16.91 4.14 -4.43
N ALA A 39 17.27 5.28 -5.03
CA ALA A 39 17.29 5.39 -6.47
C ALA A 39 18.50 4.63 -7.04
N ILE A 40 18.28 3.84 -8.06
CA ILE A 40 19.33 3.16 -8.84
C ILE A 40 19.19 3.55 -10.31
N ASP A 41 20.32 3.75 -10.96
CA ASP A 41 20.34 3.96 -12.40
C ASP A 41 20.18 2.61 -13.12
N GLY A 42 19.33 2.58 -14.13
CA GLY A 42 19.20 1.38 -14.95
C GLY A 42 17.86 1.30 -15.67
N ASP A 43 17.87 0.60 -16.79
CA ASP A 43 16.70 0.30 -17.63
C ASP A 43 15.99 -0.97 -17.14
N ARG A 44 15.67 -1.03 -15.83
CA ARG A 44 14.96 -2.14 -15.22
C ARG A 44 13.50 -1.76 -14.95
N PRO A 45 12.55 -2.69 -15.13
CA PRO A 45 11.16 -2.42 -14.78
C PRO A 45 11.03 -2.21 -13.26
N GLY A 46 10.43 -1.09 -12.86
CA GLY A 46 10.25 -0.74 -11.46
C GLY A 46 9.55 0.61 -11.31
N LEU A 47 9.20 0.94 -10.08
CA LEU A 47 8.65 2.26 -9.74
C LEU A 47 9.75 3.32 -9.81
N SER A 48 9.39 4.50 -10.27
CA SER A 48 10.28 5.67 -10.32
C SER A 48 9.89 6.74 -9.32
N ASP A 49 8.63 6.78 -8.89
CA ASP A 49 8.13 7.76 -7.93
C ASP A 49 8.03 7.13 -6.53
N PRO A 50 8.75 7.69 -5.53
CA PRO A 50 8.67 7.25 -4.14
C PRO A 50 7.26 7.28 -3.56
N SER A 51 6.41 8.21 -3.99
CA SER A 51 5.05 8.36 -3.50
C SER A 51 4.16 7.14 -3.81
N GLU A 52 4.47 6.40 -4.86
CA GLU A 52 3.77 5.17 -5.25
C GLU A 52 4.11 3.97 -4.36
N ALA A 53 5.24 4.02 -3.65
CA ALA A 53 5.71 2.93 -2.80
C ALA A 53 5.53 3.22 -1.30
N ILE A 54 5.70 4.49 -0.88
CA ILE A 54 5.62 4.87 0.53
C ILE A 54 4.21 4.62 1.08
N GLY A 55 4.14 3.96 2.24
CA GLY A 55 2.88 3.59 2.88
C GLY A 55 2.28 2.27 2.40
N LEU A 56 2.79 1.68 1.33
CA LEU A 56 2.42 0.33 0.92
C LEU A 56 3.20 -0.73 1.71
N GLN A 57 2.68 -1.94 1.72
CA GLN A 57 3.26 -3.09 2.41
C GLN A 57 3.82 -4.09 1.41
N THR A 58 4.98 -4.67 1.72
CA THR A 58 5.58 -5.72 0.90
C THR A 58 4.77 -7.02 0.97
N ARG A 59 4.50 -7.63 -0.18
CA ARG A 59 3.85 -8.95 -0.28
C ARG A 59 4.81 -10.11 0.00
N ILE A 60 6.07 -9.93 -0.40
CA ILE A 60 7.14 -10.90 -0.27
C ILE A 60 8.38 -10.21 0.30
N THR A 61 9.36 -10.99 0.71
CA THR A 61 10.68 -10.44 1.09
C THR A 61 11.36 -9.86 -0.14
N ILE A 62 11.77 -8.59 -0.06
CA ILE A 62 12.49 -7.87 -1.10
C ILE A 62 13.91 -7.65 -0.60
N HIS A 63 14.89 -8.22 -1.30
CA HIS A 63 16.29 -8.08 -0.93
C HIS A 63 16.83 -6.70 -1.31
N GLU A 64 17.86 -6.27 -0.56
CA GLU A 64 18.58 -5.02 -0.84
C GLU A 64 19.03 -4.94 -2.31
N GLY A 65 18.87 -3.75 -2.90
CA GLY A 65 19.24 -3.47 -4.30
C GLY A 65 18.25 -4.00 -5.36
N ARG A 66 17.21 -4.73 -4.95
CA ARG A 66 16.19 -5.20 -5.88
C ARG A 66 15.22 -4.08 -6.26
N PRO A 67 14.93 -3.86 -7.56
CA PRO A 67 13.93 -2.88 -7.99
C PRO A 67 12.55 -3.18 -7.40
N LEU A 68 11.88 -2.11 -6.96
CA LEU A 68 10.52 -2.17 -6.45
C LEU A 68 9.52 -2.14 -7.60
N GLN A 69 8.64 -3.12 -7.65
CA GLN A 69 7.54 -3.19 -8.62
C GLN A 69 6.21 -3.12 -7.90
N ALA A 70 5.20 -2.50 -8.51
CA ALA A 70 3.86 -2.40 -7.95
C ALA A 70 3.25 -3.76 -7.59
N SER A 71 3.57 -4.81 -8.37
CA SER A 71 3.11 -6.19 -8.11
C SER A 71 3.63 -6.80 -6.81
N LEU A 72 4.74 -6.29 -6.26
CA LEU A 72 5.34 -6.73 -5.01
C LEU A 72 4.75 -6.02 -3.78
N LEU A 73 3.91 -5.03 -4.00
CA LEU A 73 3.33 -4.16 -2.99
C LEU A 73 1.82 -4.37 -2.87
N GLN A 74 1.27 -4.02 -1.72
CA GLN A 74 -0.16 -4.07 -1.42
C GLN A 74 -0.52 -3.00 -0.39
N ALA A 75 -1.81 -2.69 -0.25
CA ALA A 75 -2.27 -1.86 0.85
C ALA A 75 -1.92 -2.49 2.20
N PRO A 76 -1.51 -1.69 3.22
CA PRO A 76 -1.17 -2.22 4.53
C PRO A 76 -2.38 -2.92 5.16
N ARG A 77 -2.16 -4.09 5.74
CA ARG A 77 -3.20 -4.79 6.50
C ARG A 77 -3.42 -4.07 7.83
N LEU A 78 -4.61 -3.62 8.06
CA LEU A 78 -5.01 -3.00 9.33
C LEU A 78 -5.55 -4.03 10.32
N ILE A 79 -6.12 -5.12 9.80
CA ILE A 79 -6.82 -6.13 10.58
C ILE A 79 -6.25 -7.50 10.26
N ALA A 80 -5.92 -8.25 11.29
CA ALA A 80 -5.53 -9.65 11.18
C ALA A 80 -6.68 -10.58 11.62
N ARG A 81 -6.65 -11.82 11.16
CA ARG A 81 -7.59 -12.86 11.56
C ARG A 81 -7.56 -13.12 13.06
N ASN A 82 -8.70 -13.44 13.66
CA ASN A 82 -8.91 -13.72 15.09
C ASN A 82 -8.69 -12.53 16.03
N GLN A 83 -8.69 -11.31 15.53
CA GLN A 83 -8.70 -10.11 16.36
C GLN A 83 -10.14 -9.69 16.67
N ILE A 84 -10.29 -8.96 17.78
CA ILE A 84 -11.56 -8.35 18.19
C ILE A 84 -11.51 -6.87 17.84
N HIS A 85 -12.49 -6.42 17.08
CA HIS A 85 -12.64 -5.04 16.65
C HIS A 85 -14.07 -4.54 16.88
N PRO A 86 -14.25 -3.23 17.08
CA PRO A 86 -15.60 -2.66 17.15
C PRO A 86 -16.30 -2.81 15.79
N LEU A 87 -17.51 -3.35 15.85
CA LEU A 87 -18.40 -3.53 14.71
C LEU A 87 -19.52 -2.49 14.81
N VAL A 88 -19.58 -1.61 13.84
CA VAL A 88 -20.58 -0.56 13.75
C VAL A 88 -21.66 -1.00 12.76
N PHE A 89 -22.90 -0.99 13.20
CA PHE A 89 -24.07 -1.08 12.34
C PHE A 89 -24.74 0.28 12.27
N GLN A 90 -24.93 0.81 11.07
CA GLN A 90 -25.56 2.11 10.87
C GLN A 90 -26.71 2.01 9.87
N ARG A 91 -27.88 2.47 10.29
CA ARG A 91 -29.06 2.53 9.42
C ARG A 91 -29.84 3.82 9.71
N GLY A 92 -29.76 4.80 8.81
CA GLY A 92 -30.34 6.12 9.06
C GLY A 92 -29.76 6.76 10.31
N ALA A 93 -30.62 7.14 11.26
CA ALA A 93 -30.22 7.71 12.55
C ALA A 93 -29.80 6.65 13.59
N LEU A 94 -30.05 5.35 13.32
CA LEU A 94 -29.68 4.26 14.23
C LEU A 94 -28.21 3.89 14.06
N ARG A 95 -27.46 3.95 15.14
CA ARG A 95 -26.08 3.47 15.22
C ARG A 95 -25.94 2.50 16.38
N ILE A 96 -25.54 1.28 16.10
CA ILE A 96 -25.26 0.25 17.09
C ILE A 96 -23.77 -0.09 16.99
N VAL A 97 -23.11 -0.18 18.15
CA VAL A 97 -21.71 -0.60 18.24
C VAL A 97 -21.65 -1.85 19.09
N THR A 98 -21.02 -2.88 18.57
CA THR A 98 -20.79 -4.15 19.26
C THR A 98 -19.37 -4.62 18.96
N GLU A 99 -18.96 -5.75 19.50
CA GLU A 99 -17.65 -6.35 19.22
C GLU A 99 -17.79 -7.51 18.26
N ALA A 100 -16.85 -7.65 17.34
CA ALA A 100 -16.79 -8.76 16.44
C ALA A 100 -15.37 -9.32 16.31
N ARG A 101 -15.31 -10.64 16.14
CA ARG A 101 -14.07 -11.35 15.83
C ARG A 101 -13.89 -11.44 14.33
N THR A 102 -12.75 -11.03 13.84
CA THR A 102 -12.38 -11.11 12.43
C THR A 102 -12.08 -12.56 12.03
N LEU A 103 -12.62 -12.99 10.91
CA LEU A 103 -12.41 -14.34 10.36
C LEU A 103 -11.38 -14.36 9.22
N SER A 104 -10.98 -13.19 8.74
CA SER A 104 -9.95 -12.99 7.71
C SER A 104 -9.18 -11.71 7.96
N ASP A 105 -8.02 -11.59 7.31
CA ASP A 105 -7.24 -10.36 7.30
C ASP A 105 -7.87 -9.33 6.36
N GLY A 106 -7.57 -8.05 6.57
CA GLY A 106 -8.05 -6.99 5.68
C GLY A 106 -7.26 -5.69 5.81
N ALA A 107 -7.20 -4.95 4.70
CA ALA A 107 -6.75 -3.57 4.63
C ALA A 107 -7.95 -2.62 4.68
N ALA A 108 -7.71 -1.31 4.81
CA ALA A 108 -8.77 -0.32 4.72
C ALA A 108 -9.56 -0.44 3.40
N GLY A 109 -10.88 -0.46 3.48
CA GLY A 109 -11.78 -0.63 2.33
C GLY A 109 -12.09 -2.08 1.95
N ASP A 110 -11.38 -3.06 2.51
CA ASP A 110 -11.68 -4.47 2.24
C ASP A 110 -12.97 -4.92 2.89
N VAL A 111 -13.68 -5.82 2.20
CA VAL A 111 -14.83 -6.52 2.76
C VAL A 111 -14.36 -7.84 3.36
N ILE A 112 -14.51 -7.99 4.66
CA ILE A 112 -14.10 -9.19 5.39
C ILE A 112 -15.29 -9.84 6.10
N ARG A 113 -15.15 -11.13 6.41
CA ARG A 113 -16.12 -11.84 7.25
C ARG A 113 -15.76 -11.68 8.71
N VAL A 114 -16.75 -11.38 9.52
CA VAL A 114 -16.61 -11.18 10.96
C VAL A 114 -17.74 -11.89 11.70
N MET A 115 -17.46 -12.34 12.91
CA MET A 115 -18.45 -12.97 13.78
C MET A 115 -18.76 -12.00 14.93
N ASN A 116 -20.00 -11.59 15.04
CA ASN A 116 -20.47 -10.83 16.17
C ASN A 116 -20.37 -11.69 17.44
N LEU A 117 -19.74 -11.17 18.47
CA LEU A 117 -19.49 -11.93 19.71
C LEU A 117 -20.74 -12.16 20.55
N GLU A 118 -21.72 -11.26 20.46
CA GLU A 118 -22.99 -11.35 21.20
C GLU A 118 -23.95 -12.38 20.56
N SER A 119 -24.24 -12.18 19.27
CA SER A 119 -25.20 -13.01 18.56
C SER A 119 -24.58 -14.26 17.93
N ARG A 120 -23.26 -14.34 17.87
CA ARG A 120 -22.47 -15.36 17.15
C ARG A 120 -22.77 -15.46 15.65
N ALA A 121 -23.51 -14.50 15.11
CA ALA A 121 -23.80 -14.42 13.70
C ALA A 121 -22.55 -13.99 12.90
N THR A 122 -22.33 -14.65 11.76
CA THR A 122 -21.27 -14.26 10.82
C THR A 122 -21.87 -13.34 9.77
N ILE A 123 -21.27 -12.16 9.63
CA ILE A 123 -21.66 -11.13 8.67
C ILE A 123 -20.47 -10.62 7.89
N SER A 124 -20.72 -9.92 6.80
CA SER A 124 -19.70 -9.19 6.06
C SER A 124 -19.59 -7.76 6.58
N ALA A 125 -18.38 -7.25 6.70
CA ALA A 125 -18.12 -5.88 7.14
C ALA A 125 -16.99 -5.27 6.32
N VAL A 126 -17.06 -3.95 6.13
CA VAL A 126 -16.00 -3.16 5.49
C VAL A 126 -15.03 -2.68 6.56
N VAL A 127 -13.74 -2.87 6.33
CA VAL A 127 -12.68 -2.37 7.19
C VAL A 127 -12.56 -0.86 7.00
N GLN A 128 -12.73 -0.12 8.08
CA GLN A 128 -12.57 1.33 8.07
C GLN A 128 -11.09 1.71 8.29
N PRO A 129 -10.64 2.90 7.84
CA PRO A 129 -9.26 3.35 8.04
C PRO A 129 -8.84 3.48 9.51
N ASP A 130 -9.81 3.65 10.43
CA ASP A 130 -9.59 3.72 11.87
C ASP A 130 -9.49 2.35 12.56
N GLY A 131 -9.58 1.26 11.79
CA GLY A 131 -9.57 -0.12 12.29
C GLY A 131 -10.92 -0.62 12.79
N SER A 132 -11.99 0.16 12.70
CA SER A 132 -13.36 -0.29 12.98
C SER A 132 -13.94 -1.06 11.80
N LEU A 133 -15.00 -1.80 12.06
CA LEU A 133 -15.70 -2.60 11.06
C LEU A 133 -17.10 -2.02 10.84
N LEU A 134 -17.46 -1.73 9.60
CA LEU A 134 -18.80 -1.30 9.23
C LEU A 134 -19.60 -2.49 8.67
N ALA A 135 -20.66 -2.89 9.37
CA ALA A 135 -21.51 -4.01 8.92
C ALA A 135 -22.17 -3.70 7.57
N MET A 136 -22.07 -4.64 6.65
CA MET A 136 -22.82 -4.60 5.40
C MET A 136 -24.20 -5.23 5.59
N LYS A 137 -25.18 -4.70 4.84
CA LYS A 137 -26.54 -5.23 4.82
C LYS A 137 -26.63 -6.44 3.90
#